data_baf95c09bae29c715d6b3b5253184d0b
#
_entry.id   baf95c09bae29c715d6b3b5253184d0b
#
_cell.length_a   1.000
_cell.length_b   1.000
_cell.length_c   1.000
_cell.angle_alpha   90.00
_cell.angle_beta   90.00
_cell.angle_gamma   90.00
#
_symmetry.space_group_name_H-M   'P 1'
#
loop_
_entity.id
_entity.type
_entity.pdbx_description
1 polymer ?
#
loop_
_entity_poly.entity_id
_entity_poly.type
_entity_poly.pdbx_seq_one_letter_code
_entity_poly.pdbx_strand_id
1 'polypeptide(L)'
;GRMPDFVNVVSPDLVSNYFGDGVFTRLNELIDTCGKSLKKCIDKIEGMDKNLKDNDGNIWFLPRIDTSGLNTMYIINKKFLDQCKLSVPTTTDELYNCLKAFKSLGNNVIPLGAGYATSLEMPIFNAFGTSYSTRWLYIDNEYLYVPYEHGDRVKAALMFLNKCYSEGLIDKEYYALSNDDAFTKMESGNL
;
A
#
# COMPACT_ATOMS: atom_id res chain seq x y z
N GLY A 1 -16.24 11.59 -30.64
CA GLY A 1 -15.64 10.25 -30.67
C GLY A 1 -16.60 9.22 -30.13
N ARG A 2 -16.44 7.94 -30.49
CA ARG A 2 -17.28 6.85 -29.95
C ARG A 2 -16.83 6.55 -28.53
N MET A 3 -17.74 6.53 -27.57
CA MET A 3 -17.44 6.07 -26.22
C MET A 3 -17.22 4.56 -26.21
N PRO A 4 -16.27 4.06 -25.40
CA PRO A 4 -16.09 2.64 -25.20
C PRO A 4 -17.27 2.05 -24.41
N ASP A 5 -17.52 0.75 -24.60
CA ASP A 5 -18.58 0.04 -23.89
C ASP A 5 -18.25 -0.16 -22.39
N PHE A 6 -16.95 -0.22 -22.05
CA PHE A 6 -16.44 -0.33 -20.68
C PHE A 6 -15.26 0.63 -20.46
N VAL A 7 -15.23 1.24 -19.29
CA VAL A 7 -14.13 2.11 -18.85
C VAL A 7 -13.60 1.59 -17.54
N ASN A 8 -12.28 1.37 -17.47
CA ASN A 8 -11.61 1.11 -16.19
C ASN A 8 -11.21 2.46 -15.59
N VAL A 9 -11.75 2.78 -14.42
CA VAL A 9 -11.45 4.01 -13.70
C VAL A 9 -10.67 3.69 -12.43
N VAL A 10 -9.62 4.47 -12.18
CA VAL A 10 -8.78 4.31 -10.99
C VAL A 10 -9.53 4.78 -9.73
N SER A 11 -10.34 5.83 -9.87
CA SER A 11 -11.19 6.35 -8.79
C SER A 11 -12.57 6.73 -9.33
N PRO A 12 -13.66 6.29 -8.67
CA PRO A 12 -15.01 6.71 -9.02
C PRO A 12 -15.22 8.23 -8.99
N ASP A 13 -14.49 8.94 -8.14
CA ASP A 13 -14.60 10.41 -8.01
C ASP A 13 -14.28 11.16 -9.30
N LEU A 14 -13.43 10.57 -10.16
CA LEU A 14 -13.07 11.16 -11.46
C LEU A 14 -14.25 11.20 -12.44
N VAL A 15 -15.21 10.34 -12.26
CA VAL A 15 -16.36 10.16 -13.18
C VAL A 15 -17.71 10.40 -12.50
N SER A 16 -17.73 10.64 -11.18
CA SER A 16 -18.96 10.81 -10.40
C SER A 16 -19.87 11.93 -10.90
N ASN A 17 -19.28 13.01 -11.45
CA ASN A 17 -20.05 14.12 -12.02
C ASN A 17 -20.90 13.74 -13.24
N TYR A 18 -20.62 12.58 -13.85
CA TYR A 18 -21.36 12.06 -15.01
C TYR A 18 -22.38 10.97 -14.64
N PHE A 19 -22.48 10.65 -13.34
CA PHE A 19 -23.49 9.70 -12.87
C PHE A 19 -24.88 10.32 -12.96
N GLY A 20 -25.80 9.61 -13.57
CA GLY A 20 -27.15 10.13 -13.81
C GLY A 20 -27.35 10.90 -15.11
N ASP A 21 -26.30 11.33 -15.80
CA ASP A 21 -26.37 12.09 -17.07
C ASP A 21 -26.61 11.21 -18.32
N GLY A 22 -26.89 9.91 -18.11
CA GLY A 22 -27.05 8.95 -19.21
C GLY A 22 -25.75 8.48 -19.86
N VAL A 23 -24.59 8.92 -19.34
CA VAL A 23 -23.27 8.49 -19.81
C VAL A 23 -22.96 7.08 -19.30
N PHE A 24 -23.31 6.80 -18.05
CA PHE A 24 -23.13 5.49 -17.42
C PHE A 24 -24.46 4.80 -17.16
N THR A 25 -24.47 3.48 -17.28
CA THR A 25 -25.62 2.65 -16.98
C THR A 25 -25.71 2.38 -15.49
N ARG A 26 -26.89 2.58 -14.89
CA ARG A 26 -27.17 2.16 -13.52
C ARG A 26 -27.17 0.64 -13.43
N LEU A 27 -26.41 0.08 -12.50
CA LEU A 27 -26.11 -1.34 -12.45
C LEU A 27 -26.97 -2.15 -11.46
N ASN A 28 -27.79 -1.49 -10.61
CA ASN A 28 -28.58 -2.17 -9.58
C ASN A 28 -29.36 -3.37 -10.12
N GLU A 29 -30.20 -3.16 -11.12
CA GLU A 29 -31.02 -4.20 -11.69
C GLU A 29 -30.24 -5.30 -12.41
N LEU A 30 -29.13 -4.91 -13.08
CA LEU A 30 -28.22 -5.85 -13.73
C LEU A 30 -27.49 -6.73 -12.71
N ILE A 31 -27.08 -6.18 -11.59
CA ILE A 31 -26.45 -6.94 -10.50
C ILE A 31 -27.45 -7.92 -9.90
N ASP A 32 -28.69 -7.50 -9.67
CA ASP A 32 -29.74 -8.35 -9.10
C ASP A 32 -30.16 -9.50 -10.03
N THR A 33 -30.21 -9.26 -11.33
CA THR A 33 -30.66 -10.25 -12.32
C THR A 33 -29.53 -11.15 -12.82
N CYS A 34 -28.38 -10.55 -13.19
CA CYS A 34 -27.28 -11.24 -13.84
C CYS A 34 -26.05 -11.41 -12.93
N GLY A 35 -25.90 -10.56 -11.91
CA GLY A 35 -24.70 -10.46 -11.07
C GLY A 35 -24.72 -11.30 -9.80
N LYS A 36 -25.37 -12.47 -9.77
CA LYS A 36 -25.55 -13.29 -8.54
C LYS A 36 -24.25 -13.62 -7.81
N SER A 37 -23.16 -13.89 -8.53
CA SER A 37 -21.87 -14.18 -7.93
C SER A 37 -21.23 -12.93 -7.32
N LEU A 38 -21.31 -11.80 -8.02
CA LEU A 38 -20.84 -10.50 -7.52
C LEU A 38 -21.62 -10.09 -6.27
N LYS A 39 -22.94 -10.23 -6.28
CA LYS A 39 -23.78 -9.93 -5.11
C LYS A 39 -23.34 -10.73 -3.89
N LYS A 40 -23.10 -12.03 -4.05
CA LYS A 40 -22.57 -12.88 -2.96
C LYS A 40 -21.21 -12.41 -2.43
N CYS A 41 -20.38 -11.82 -3.28
CA CYS A 41 -19.08 -11.26 -2.84
C CYS A 41 -19.28 -9.94 -2.09
N ILE A 42 -20.14 -9.06 -2.58
CA ILE A 42 -20.49 -7.79 -1.93
C ILE A 42 -21.08 -8.05 -0.54
N ASP A 43 -22.04 -8.97 -0.43
CA ASP A 43 -22.71 -9.31 0.84
C ASP A 43 -21.77 -9.88 1.92
N LYS A 44 -20.61 -10.41 1.52
CA LYS A 44 -19.61 -10.96 2.46
C LYS A 44 -18.67 -9.92 3.04
N ILE A 45 -18.60 -8.75 2.43
CA ILE A 45 -17.68 -7.69 2.84
C ILE A 45 -18.47 -6.62 3.57
N GLU A 46 -18.22 -6.50 4.86
CA GLU A 46 -18.89 -5.51 5.69
C GLU A 46 -18.69 -4.09 5.14
N GLY A 47 -19.79 -3.34 5.02
CA GLY A 47 -19.77 -1.97 4.52
C GLY A 47 -19.65 -1.82 2.99
N MET A 48 -19.37 -2.89 2.24
CA MET A 48 -19.22 -2.81 0.78
C MET A 48 -20.48 -2.30 0.10
N ASP A 49 -21.67 -2.78 0.52
CA ASP A 49 -22.94 -2.35 -0.04
C ASP A 49 -23.16 -0.83 0.10
N LYS A 50 -22.77 -0.24 1.23
CA LYS A 50 -22.85 1.21 1.44
C LYS A 50 -21.85 1.97 0.58
N ASN A 51 -20.62 1.45 0.44
CA ASN A 51 -19.55 2.11 -0.29
C ASN A 51 -19.74 2.08 -1.82
N LEU A 52 -20.59 1.18 -2.33
CA LEU A 52 -20.89 1.09 -3.76
C LEU A 52 -22.03 2.00 -4.18
N LYS A 53 -22.90 2.42 -3.26
CA LYS A 53 -24.09 3.20 -3.53
C LYS A 53 -23.82 4.69 -3.38
N ASP A 54 -24.37 5.47 -4.30
CA ASP A 54 -24.51 6.91 -4.12
C ASP A 54 -25.58 7.24 -3.06
N ASN A 55 -25.81 8.52 -2.81
CA ASN A 55 -26.80 9.01 -1.83
C ASN A 55 -28.24 8.58 -2.15
N ASP A 56 -28.52 8.31 -3.43
CA ASP A 56 -29.83 7.86 -3.93
C ASP A 56 -29.93 6.33 -4.01
N GLY A 57 -28.89 5.61 -3.58
CA GLY A 57 -28.84 4.16 -3.57
C GLY A 57 -28.48 3.52 -4.91
N ASN A 58 -27.97 4.30 -5.89
CA ASN A 58 -27.61 3.79 -7.20
C ASN A 58 -26.18 3.25 -7.20
N ILE A 59 -25.96 2.21 -7.99
CA ILE A 59 -24.64 1.62 -8.26
C ILE A 59 -24.27 1.91 -9.71
N TRP A 60 -23.14 2.59 -9.91
CA TRP A 60 -22.66 3.05 -11.22
C TRP A 60 -21.42 2.34 -11.72
N PHE A 61 -20.76 1.57 -10.87
CA PHE A 61 -19.53 0.85 -11.21
C PHE A 61 -19.44 -0.51 -10.52
N LEU A 62 -18.64 -1.41 -11.08
CA LEU A 62 -18.34 -2.70 -10.45
C LEU A 62 -17.08 -2.56 -9.60
N PRO A 63 -17.08 -3.05 -8.35
CA PRO A 63 -15.91 -2.95 -7.48
C PRO A 63 -14.81 -3.90 -7.93
N ARG A 64 -13.57 -3.46 -7.79
CA ARG A 64 -12.44 -4.38 -7.71
C ARG A 64 -12.40 -4.95 -6.28
N ILE A 65 -12.64 -6.23 -6.15
CA ILE A 65 -12.53 -6.93 -4.86
C ILE A 65 -11.16 -7.59 -4.81
N ASP A 66 -10.28 -7.06 -3.97
CA ASP A 66 -8.98 -7.65 -3.71
C ASP A 66 -9.05 -8.44 -2.40
N THR A 67 -8.95 -9.76 -2.51
CA THR A 67 -8.99 -10.68 -1.37
C THR A 67 -7.61 -11.14 -0.93
N SER A 68 -6.54 -10.67 -1.59
CA SER A 68 -5.17 -11.10 -1.27
C SER A 68 -4.74 -10.69 0.13
N GLY A 69 -5.30 -9.62 0.68
CA GLY A 69 -4.97 -9.09 2.00
C GLY A 69 -3.51 -8.62 2.14
N LEU A 70 -2.70 -8.81 1.08
CA LEU A 70 -1.29 -8.44 1.05
C LEU A 70 -1.15 -7.18 0.21
N ASN A 71 -0.73 -6.11 0.85
CA ASN A 71 -0.52 -4.83 0.17
C ASN A 71 0.97 -4.61 -0.12
N THR A 72 1.78 -4.53 0.92
CA THR A 72 3.24 -4.34 0.80
C THR A 72 3.94 -5.18 1.86
N MET A 73 5.03 -5.85 1.48
CA MET A 73 5.82 -6.67 2.38
C MET A 73 7.30 -6.44 2.14
N TYR A 74 8.12 -6.71 3.15
CA TYR A 74 9.55 -6.80 2.99
C TYR A 74 9.98 -8.23 2.67
N ILE A 75 10.89 -8.36 1.73
CA ILE A 75 11.62 -9.60 1.43
C ILE A 75 13.01 -9.45 2.03
N ILE A 76 13.45 -10.43 2.81
CA ILE A 76 14.75 -10.38 3.48
C ILE A 76 15.69 -11.40 2.84
N ASN A 77 16.90 -10.94 2.53
CA ASN A 77 17.95 -11.80 2.00
C ASN A 77 18.45 -12.77 3.10
N LYS A 78 18.06 -14.04 2.96
CA LYS A 78 18.42 -15.07 3.95
C LYS A 78 19.93 -15.25 4.09
N LYS A 79 20.70 -15.11 3.02
CA LYS A 79 22.17 -15.23 3.09
C LYS A 79 22.78 -14.17 4.00
N PHE A 80 22.26 -12.93 3.96
CA PHE A 80 22.72 -11.86 4.84
C PHE A 80 22.37 -12.14 6.31
N LEU A 81 21.16 -12.66 6.59
CA LEU A 81 20.78 -13.09 7.94
C LEU A 81 21.74 -14.16 8.45
N ASP A 82 21.99 -15.21 7.66
CA ASP A 82 22.88 -16.31 8.03
C ASP A 82 24.32 -15.85 8.29
N GLN A 83 24.84 -14.97 7.43
CA GLN A 83 26.19 -14.39 7.59
C GLN A 83 26.31 -13.54 8.85
N CYS A 84 25.29 -12.78 9.17
CA CYS A 84 25.22 -11.94 10.36
C CYS A 84 24.80 -12.72 11.62
N LYS A 85 24.42 -14.00 11.50
CA LYS A 85 23.85 -14.84 12.56
C LYS A 85 22.63 -14.20 13.23
N LEU A 86 21.77 -13.58 12.44
CA LEU A 86 20.55 -12.90 12.88
C LEU A 86 19.30 -13.73 12.54
N SER A 87 18.28 -13.53 13.35
CA SER A 87 16.92 -13.99 13.06
C SER A 87 16.17 -12.91 12.25
N VAL A 88 15.03 -13.28 11.65
CA VAL A 88 14.13 -12.33 10.99
C VAL A 88 13.66 -11.29 12.03
N PRO A 89 13.84 -9.99 11.77
CA PRO A 89 13.42 -8.95 12.70
C PRO A 89 11.88 -8.90 12.84
N THR A 90 11.41 -8.73 14.05
CA THR A 90 9.99 -8.64 14.42
C THR A 90 9.60 -7.27 14.96
N THR A 91 10.59 -6.44 15.26
CA THR A 91 10.41 -5.06 15.74
C THR A 91 11.20 -4.06 14.89
N THR A 92 10.86 -2.79 15.00
CA THR A 92 11.59 -1.70 14.31
C THR A 92 13.04 -1.59 14.77
N ASP A 93 13.30 -1.82 16.06
CA ASP A 93 14.68 -1.80 16.61
C ASP A 93 15.50 -3.00 16.11
N GLU A 94 14.90 -4.18 16.05
CA GLU A 94 15.55 -5.35 15.45
C GLU A 94 15.82 -5.14 13.97
N LEU A 95 14.88 -4.54 13.22
CA LEU A 95 15.06 -4.18 11.82
C LEU A 95 16.24 -3.22 11.67
N TYR A 96 16.30 -2.15 12.46
CA TYR A 96 17.41 -1.21 12.43
C TYR A 96 18.77 -1.89 12.68
N ASN A 97 18.85 -2.74 13.70
CA ASN A 97 20.08 -3.49 14.02
C ASN A 97 20.46 -4.46 12.89
N CYS A 98 19.45 -5.12 12.29
CA CYS A 98 19.62 -5.99 11.13
C CYS A 98 20.22 -5.22 9.94
N LEU A 99 19.66 -4.07 9.60
CA LEU A 99 20.18 -3.21 8.51
C LEU A 99 21.61 -2.74 8.76
N LYS A 100 21.95 -2.40 10.00
CA LYS A 100 23.34 -2.05 10.37
C LYS A 100 24.30 -3.23 10.16
N ALA A 101 23.90 -4.42 10.57
CA ALA A 101 24.68 -5.62 10.36
C ALA A 101 24.87 -5.92 8.87
N PHE A 102 23.81 -5.80 8.06
CA PHE A 102 23.92 -5.98 6.61
C PHE A 102 24.89 -4.99 5.97
N LYS A 103 24.83 -3.71 6.38
CA LYS A 103 25.77 -2.71 5.89
C LYS A 103 27.24 -3.09 6.17
N SER A 104 27.52 -3.77 7.26
CA SER A 104 28.88 -4.21 7.62
C SER A 104 29.42 -5.36 6.76
N LEU A 105 28.56 -6.02 5.95
CA LEU A 105 28.96 -7.12 5.07
C LEU A 105 29.78 -6.64 3.86
N GLY A 106 29.67 -5.37 3.47
CA GLY A 106 30.44 -4.82 2.37
C GLY A 106 30.01 -3.42 1.93
N ASN A 107 30.89 -2.72 1.27
CA ASN A 107 30.64 -1.33 0.82
C ASN A 107 29.57 -1.24 -0.27
N ASN A 108 29.31 -2.33 -1.00
CA ASN A 108 28.32 -2.38 -2.07
C ASN A 108 26.96 -2.90 -1.59
N VAL A 109 26.84 -3.28 -0.32
CA VAL A 109 25.57 -3.77 0.23
C VAL A 109 24.64 -2.60 0.50
N ILE A 110 23.45 -2.69 -0.05
CA ILE A 110 22.34 -1.78 0.20
C ILE A 110 21.40 -2.49 1.18
N PRO A 111 21.38 -2.11 2.48
CA PRO A 111 20.64 -2.86 3.48
C PRO A 111 19.12 -2.87 3.28
N LEU A 112 18.54 -1.77 2.75
CA LEU A 112 17.13 -1.64 2.49
C LEU A 112 16.90 -0.80 1.22
N GLY A 113 16.17 -1.35 0.28
CA GLY A 113 15.76 -0.67 -0.95
C GLY A 113 14.37 -1.07 -1.39
N ALA A 114 13.83 -0.33 -2.33
CA ALA A 114 12.55 -0.62 -2.98
C ALA A 114 12.47 0.08 -4.33
N GLY A 115 11.60 -0.40 -5.20
CA GLY A 115 11.39 0.20 -6.53
C GLY A 115 10.58 1.50 -6.51
N TYR A 116 9.83 1.75 -5.44
CA TYR A 116 9.10 3.00 -5.23
C TYR A 116 9.22 3.42 -3.76
N ALA A 117 9.31 4.72 -3.53
CA ALA A 117 9.39 5.27 -2.17
C ALA A 117 8.27 4.76 -1.27
N THR A 118 7.03 4.74 -1.76
CA THR A 118 5.87 4.24 -1.01
C THR A 118 6.00 2.78 -0.60
N SER A 119 6.63 1.93 -1.43
CA SER A 119 6.86 0.51 -1.11
C SER A 119 7.85 0.32 0.04
N LEU A 120 8.80 1.25 0.20
CA LEU A 120 9.73 1.26 1.32
C LEU A 120 9.11 1.87 2.57
N GLU A 121 8.37 2.95 2.42
CA GLU A 121 7.88 3.76 3.54
C GLU A 121 6.64 3.14 4.21
N MET A 122 5.67 2.63 3.43
CA MET A 122 4.42 2.08 3.97
C MET A 122 4.59 1.05 5.08
N PRO A 123 5.44 0.01 4.95
CA PRO A 123 5.62 -0.96 6.02
C PRO A 123 6.17 -0.34 7.31
N ILE A 124 7.04 0.67 7.18
CA ILE A 124 7.56 1.41 8.35
C ILE A 124 6.44 2.17 9.05
N PHE A 125 5.65 2.96 8.31
CA PHE A 125 4.52 3.68 8.91
C PHE A 125 3.53 2.72 9.59
N ASN A 126 3.23 1.60 8.94
CA ASN A 126 2.35 0.58 9.51
C ASN A 126 2.93 -0.03 10.80
N ALA A 127 4.26 -0.25 10.86
CA ALA A 127 4.92 -0.73 12.07
C ALA A 127 4.84 0.25 13.26
N PHE A 128 4.72 1.56 12.97
CA PHE A 128 4.43 2.58 13.98
C PHE A 128 2.93 2.77 14.26
N GLY A 129 2.05 1.93 13.67
CA GLY A 129 0.61 1.99 13.88
C GLY A 129 -0.05 3.21 13.25
N THR A 130 0.47 3.68 12.13
CA THR A 130 -0.06 4.81 11.37
C THR A 130 -0.02 4.53 9.87
N SER A 131 -0.40 5.48 9.03
CA SER A 131 -0.40 5.33 7.58
C SER A 131 0.33 6.47 6.90
N TYR A 132 1.07 6.14 5.83
CA TYR A 132 1.75 7.10 4.97
C TYR A 132 0.81 7.71 3.92
N SER A 133 -0.02 6.88 3.29
CA SER A 133 -0.74 7.24 2.07
C SER A 133 -2.18 7.70 2.29
N THR A 134 -2.76 7.39 3.44
CA THR A 134 -4.13 7.74 3.77
C THR A 134 -4.16 8.87 4.78
N ARG A 135 -4.91 9.92 4.44
CA ARG A 135 -5.16 11.03 5.37
C ARG A 135 -6.13 10.64 6.48
N TRP A 136 -6.96 9.62 6.20
CA TRP A 136 -7.99 9.13 7.09
C TRP A 136 -7.77 7.64 7.33
N LEU A 137 -7.79 7.24 8.58
CA LEU A 137 -7.86 5.84 9.01
C LEU A 137 -9.22 5.59 9.64
N TYR A 138 -9.77 4.40 9.40
CA TYR A 138 -10.97 3.92 10.08
C TYR A 138 -10.53 2.88 11.11
N ILE A 139 -10.56 3.27 12.38
CA ILE A 139 -10.13 2.43 13.50
C ILE A 139 -11.20 2.55 14.60
N ASP A 140 -11.60 1.44 15.19
CA ASP A 140 -12.54 1.38 16.31
C ASP A 140 -13.87 2.10 16.02
N ASN A 141 -14.41 1.95 14.79
CA ASN A 141 -15.62 2.60 14.29
C ASN A 141 -15.54 4.15 14.17
N GLU A 142 -14.36 4.72 14.16
CA GLU A 142 -14.14 6.16 14.00
C GLU A 142 -13.23 6.46 12.80
N TYR A 143 -13.47 7.60 12.13
CA TYR A 143 -12.57 8.15 11.13
C TYR A 143 -11.57 9.08 11.81
N LEU A 144 -10.31 8.66 11.83
CA LEU A 144 -9.20 9.44 12.40
C LEU A 144 -8.46 10.20 11.30
N TYR A 145 -8.25 11.50 11.48
CA TYR A 145 -7.40 12.28 10.60
C TYR A 145 -5.94 12.15 11.02
N VAL A 146 -5.21 11.29 10.33
CA VAL A 146 -3.85 10.82 10.67
C VAL A 146 -2.88 11.94 11.09
N PRO A 147 -2.79 13.10 10.38
CA PRO A 147 -1.84 14.14 10.77
C PRO A 147 -2.07 14.76 12.14
N TYR A 148 -3.31 14.77 12.63
CA TYR A 148 -3.63 15.35 13.92
C TYR A 148 -3.61 14.33 15.06
N GLU A 149 -4.21 13.17 14.84
CA GLU A 149 -4.47 12.21 15.91
C GLU A 149 -3.34 11.21 16.09
N HIS A 150 -2.57 10.96 15.01
CA HIS A 150 -1.39 10.11 15.01
C HIS A 150 -0.09 10.88 14.75
N GLY A 151 -0.05 12.18 15.00
CA GLY A 151 1.10 13.04 14.73
C GLY A 151 2.40 12.53 15.35
N ASP A 152 2.35 12.03 16.58
CA ASP A 152 3.53 11.46 17.25
C ASP A 152 4.00 10.17 16.60
N ARG A 153 3.09 9.31 16.12
CA ARG A 153 3.43 8.07 15.40
C ARG A 153 4.01 8.36 14.03
N VAL A 154 3.42 9.31 13.31
CA VAL A 154 3.93 9.82 12.02
C VAL A 154 5.34 10.38 12.22
N LYS A 155 5.55 11.22 13.23
CA LYS A 155 6.85 11.77 13.58
C LYS A 155 7.87 10.68 13.91
N ALA A 156 7.49 9.68 14.70
CA ALA A 156 8.36 8.57 15.05
C ALA A 156 8.77 7.75 13.81
N ALA A 157 7.83 7.45 12.91
CA ALA A 157 8.13 6.77 11.64
C ALA A 157 9.09 7.59 10.77
N LEU A 158 8.86 8.89 10.62
CA LEU A 158 9.74 9.79 9.87
C LEU A 158 11.13 9.90 10.50
N MET A 159 11.22 9.96 11.82
CA MET A 159 12.50 9.98 12.53
C MET A 159 13.28 8.67 12.32
N PHE A 160 12.60 7.54 12.33
CA PHE A 160 13.19 6.24 12.05
C PHE A 160 13.73 6.18 10.61
N LEU A 161 12.93 6.58 9.62
CA LEU A 161 13.34 6.65 8.21
C LEU A 161 14.52 7.59 8.01
N ASN A 162 14.48 8.78 8.59
CA ASN A 162 15.57 9.76 8.52
C ASN A 162 16.86 9.19 9.12
N LYS A 163 16.79 8.54 10.27
CA LYS A 163 17.92 7.88 10.90
C LYS A 163 18.52 6.81 9.99
N CYS A 164 17.69 5.93 9.46
CA CYS A 164 18.14 4.88 8.53
C CYS A 164 18.77 5.46 7.27
N TYR A 165 18.19 6.50 6.70
CA TYR A 165 18.68 7.15 5.49
C TYR A 165 20.01 7.87 5.74
N SER A 166 20.11 8.66 6.81
CA SER A 166 21.32 9.42 7.15
C SER A 166 22.51 8.51 7.48
N GLU A 167 22.26 7.34 8.04
CA GLU A 167 23.29 6.33 8.30
C GLU A 167 23.60 5.46 7.05
N GLY A 168 22.93 5.71 5.91
CA GLY A 168 23.13 4.96 4.66
C GLY A 168 22.67 3.51 4.77
N LEU A 169 21.61 3.25 5.53
CA LEU A 169 20.94 1.95 5.64
C LEU A 169 19.82 1.79 4.60
N ILE A 170 19.40 2.90 3.98
CA ILE A 170 18.43 2.94 2.89
C ILE A 170 19.17 3.33 1.61
N ASP A 171 18.76 2.73 0.50
CA ASP A 171 19.24 3.11 -0.82
C ASP A 171 19.07 4.61 -1.04
N LYS A 172 20.13 5.31 -1.38
CA LYS A 172 20.10 6.76 -1.59
C LYS A 172 19.23 7.19 -2.77
N GLU A 173 19.04 6.28 -3.72
CA GLU A 173 18.28 6.51 -4.94
C GLU A 173 16.82 6.03 -4.83
N TYR A 174 16.40 5.49 -3.68
CA TYR A 174 15.11 4.81 -3.52
C TYR A 174 13.91 5.65 -4.01
N TYR A 175 14.04 6.97 -3.98
CA TYR A 175 12.98 7.89 -4.38
C TYR A 175 12.78 7.96 -5.90
N ALA A 176 13.83 7.65 -6.66
CA ALA A 176 13.86 7.75 -8.12
C ALA A 176 13.84 6.39 -8.83
N LEU A 177 14.00 5.29 -8.08
CA LEU A 177 14.07 3.95 -8.64
C LEU A 177 12.72 3.46 -9.13
N SER A 178 12.74 2.78 -10.29
CA SER A 178 11.66 1.91 -10.73
C SER A 178 11.75 0.53 -10.07
N ASN A 179 10.68 -0.28 -10.20
CA ASN A 179 10.72 -1.67 -9.76
C ASN A 179 11.82 -2.47 -10.48
N ASP A 180 12.01 -2.24 -11.78
CA ASP A 180 13.01 -2.96 -12.59
C ASP A 180 14.42 -2.66 -12.11
N ASP A 181 14.70 -1.40 -11.73
CA ASP A 181 16.01 -1.02 -11.16
C ASP A 181 16.25 -1.70 -9.81
N ALA A 182 15.22 -1.77 -8.95
CA ALA A 182 15.32 -2.44 -7.65
C ALA A 182 15.55 -3.95 -7.82
N PHE A 183 14.85 -4.60 -8.76
CA PHE A 183 15.07 -6.00 -9.09
C PHE A 183 16.49 -6.24 -9.61
N THR A 184 17.01 -5.38 -10.48
CA THR A 184 18.39 -5.46 -10.97
C THR A 184 19.41 -5.38 -9.83
N LYS A 185 19.20 -4.46 -8.86
CA LYS A 185 20.05 -4.36 -7.66
C LYS A 185 19.96 -5.63 -6.80
N MET A 186 18.77 -6.20 -6.66
CA MET A 186 18.55 -7.44 -5.91
C MET A 186 19.22 -8.65 -6.60
N GLU A 187 19.10 -8.78 -7.92
CA GLU A 187 19.73 -9.85 -8.71
C GLU A 187 21.26 -9.78 -8.66
N SER A 188 21.83 -8.58 -8.58
CA SER A 188 23.27 -8.40 -8.40
C SER A 188 23.78 -8.85 -7.01
N GLY A 189 22.87 -9.16 -6.09
CA GLY A 189 23.19 -9.60 -4.72
C GLY A 189 23.63 -8.47 -3.78
N ASN A 190 23.38 -7.21 -4.16
CA ASN A 190 23.74 -6.03 -3.37
C ASN A 190 22.58 -5.53 -2.48
N LEU A 191 21.35 -5.99 -2.75
CA LEU A 191 20.13 -5.63 -2.02
C LEU A 191 19.54 -6.87 -1.36
#